data_f428756f5ef234dadbebee2460fcfdcf
#
_entry.id   f428756f5ef234dadbebee2460fcfdcf
#
_cell.length_a   1.000
_cell.length_b   1.000
_cell.length_c   1.000
_cell.angle_alpha   90.00
_cell.angle_beta   90.00
_cell.angle_gamma   90.00
#
_symmetry.space_group_name_H-M   'P 1'
#
loop_
_entity.id
_entity.type
_entity.pdbx_description
1 polymer ?
#
loop_
_entity_poly.entity_id
_entity_poly.type
_entity_poly.pdbx_seq_one_letter_code
_entity_poly.pdbx_strand_id
1 'polypeptide(L)'
;YTYNEQNKLTSASGYNGATVTYSYDGNGNMVTSTKPDGTVITYTYDDKHRMVSQTDGRGVTTTYSYNGPNMIGYVDGNGAEWKFTYDAMNRAVTMTDPLGNVTSNSYDANGNLISKTAADGGVTAYTLDGVGNITASTDTLGNTTTYTYDKMYNMTSGTDPKGNQITYAYDKNYQQVKATDAKGNTITYKYDSMGRVIEESNKDFGTKLYVYDKSTQQNYSLQKFRRNILLN
;
A
#
# COMPACT_ATOMS: atom_id res chain seq x y z
N TYR A 1 22.84 -18.43 6.22
CA TYR A 1 22.70 -18.17 4.78
C TYR A 1 23.90 -18.76 4.06
N THR A 2 23.69 -19.41 2.92
CA THR A 2 24.76 -19.83 2.00
C THR A 2 24.48 -19.25 0.61
N TYR A 3 25.55 -19.07 -0.17
CA TYR A 3 25.50 -18.46 -1.49
C TYR A 3 26.34 -19.29 -2.48
N ASN A 4 25.96 -19.27 -3.76
CA ASN A 4 26.77 -19.87 -4.81
C ASN A 4 27.86 -18.91 -5.32
N GLU A 5 28.67 -19.36 -6.28
CA GLU A 5 29.75 -18.58 -6.89
C GLU A 5 29.30 -17.31 -7.60
N GLN A 6 28.00 -17.26 -8.01
CA GLN A 6 27.34 -16.08 -8.59
C GLN A 6 26.72 -15.16 -7.54
N ASN A 7 27.01 -15.37 -6.24
CA ASN A 7 26.46 -14.63 -5.11
C ASN A 7 24.92 -14.70 -5.00
N LYS A 8 24.31 -15.81 -5.45
CA LYS A 8 22.88 -16.10 -5.29
C LYS A 8 22.67 -16.92 -4.02
N LEU A 9 21.62 -16.57 -3.25
CA LEU A 9 21.27 -17.28 -2.01
C LEU A 9 20.86 -18.73 -2.31
N THR A 10 21.60 -19.71 -1.82
CA THR A 10 21.29 -21.15 -2.00
C THR A 10 20.61 -21.77 -0.80
N SER A 11 20.81 -21.22 0.41
CA SER A 11 20.00 -21.62 1.57
C SER A 11 19.85 -20.52 2.60
N ALA A 12 18.75 -20.60 3.35
CA ALA A 12 18.47 -19.76 4.51
C ALA A 12 17.93 -20.63 5.64
N SER A 13 18.63 -20.63 6.80
CA SER A 13 18.21 -21.36 8.00
C SER A 13 17.68 -20.38 9.05
N GLY A 14 16.53 -20.69 9.65
CA GLY A 14 15.98 -19.98 10.79
C GLY A 14 16.63 -20.40 12.11
N TYR A 15 16.30 -19.69 13.19
CA TYR A 15 16.82 -19.94 14.54
C TYR A 15 16.50 -21.37 15.06
N ASN A 16 15.40 -21.96 14.61
CA ASN A 16 14.98 -23.33 14.94
C ASN A 16 15.57 -24.41 14.03
N GLY A 17 16.55 -24.07 13.15
CA GLY A 17 17.17 -24.99 12.21
C GLY A 17 16.35 -25.30 10.95
N ALA A 18 15.14 -24.79 10.83
CA ALA A 18 14.34 -24.93 9.61
C ALA A 18 15.04 -24.23 8.44
N THR A 19 15.28 -24.97 7.35
CA THR A 19 16.10 -24.49 6.22
C THR A 19 15.26 -24.49 4.95
N VAL A 20 15.30 -23.37 4.23
CA VAL A 20 14.80 -23.22 2.85
C VAL A 20 15.99 -23.25 1.91
N THR A 21 15.91 -24.02 0.83
CA THR A 21 16.95 -24.07 -0.19
C THR A 21 16.45 -23.59 -1.56
N TYR A 22 17.36 -23.09 -2.38
CA TYR A 22 17.08 -22.51 -3.68
C TYR A 22 18.04 -23.05 -4.71
N SER A 23 17.58 -23.32 -5.92
CA SER A 23 18.44 -23.62 -7.08
C SER A 23 18.16 -22.65 -8.22
N TYR A 24 19.14 -22.50 -9.09
CA TYR A 24 19.16 -21.52 -10.18
C TYR A 24 19.57 -22.19 -11.49
N ASP A 25 19.07 -21.68 -12.62
CA ASP A 25 19.54 -22.05 -13.93
C ASP A 25 20.87 -21.35 -14.28
N GLY A 26 21.43 -21.66 -15.47
CA GLY A 26 22.67 -21.05 -15.95
C GLY A 26 22.60 -19.54 -16.17
N ASN A 27 21.41 -18.98 -16.29
CA ASN A 27 21.13 -17.54 -16.44
C ASN A 27 20.91 -16.83 -15.09
N GLY A 28 20.92 -17.60 -13.98
CA GLY A 28 20.70 -17.08 -12.63
C GLY A 28 19.24 -16.87 -12.25
N ASN A 29 18.28 -17.42 -12.98
CA ASN A 29 16.88 -17.45 -12.59
C ASN A 29 16.66 -18.57 -11.55
N MET A 30 15.87 -18.30 -10.49
CA MET A 30 15.55 -19.30 -9.47
C MET A 30 14.58 -20.35 -10.04
N VAL A 31 15.04 -21.59 -10.19
CA VAL A 31 14.20 -22.67 -10.75
C VAL A 31 13.52 -23.55 -9.70
N THR A 32 14.06 -23.59 -8.48
CA THR A 32 13.37 -24.27 -7.37
C THR A 32 13.51 -23.49 -6.06
N SER A 33 12.50 -23.67 -5.21
CA SER A 33 12.54 -23.33 -3.79
C SER A 33 12.01 -24.53 -3.00
N THR A 34 12.83 -25.06 -2.08
CA THR A 34 12.44 -26.20 -1.24
C THR A 34 12.25 -25.73 0.20
N LYS A 35 11.04 -25.91 0.73
CA LYS A 35 10.69 -25.59 2.12
C LYS A 35 11.28 -26.61 3.11
N PRO A 36 11.35 -26.28 4.42
CA PRO A 36 11.87 -27.19 5.46
C PRO A 36 11.11 -28.54 5.55
N ASP A 37 9.85 -28.58 5.15
CA ASP A 37 9.02 -29.81 5.09
C ASP A 37 9.25 -30.64 3.83
N GLY A 38 10.22 -30.26 2.98
CA GLY A 38 10.51 -30.93 1.71
C GLY A 38 9.63 -30.52 0.55
N THR A 39 8.66 -29.63 0.76
CA THR A 39 7.81 -29.11 -0.33
C THR A 39 8.64 -28.34 -1.34
N VAL A 40 8.59 -28.74 -2.61
CA VAL A 40 9.33 -28.10 -3.70
C VAL A 40 8.36 -27.23 -4.52
N ILE A 41 8.73 -25.99 -4.76
CA ILE A 41 8.08 -25.12 -5.73
C ILE A 41 9.04 -24.96 -6.91
N THR A 42 8.54 -25.13 -8.13
CA THR A 42 9.35 -24.97 -9.35
C THR A 42 8.89 -23.79 -10.18
N TYR A 43 9.84 -23.20 -10.90
CA TYR A 43 9.61 -22.02 -11.73
C TYR A 43 10.25 -22.22 -13.12
N THR A 44 9.60 -21.73 -14.17
CA THR A 44 10.16 -21.68 -15.50
C THR A 44 10.13 -20.26 -16.05
N TYR A 45 11.04 -19.98 -16.96
CA TYR A 45 11.27 -18.63 -17.50
C TYR A 45 11.36 -18.66 -19.01
N ASP A 46 11.04 -17.54 -19.65
CA ASP A 46 11.26 -17.32 -21.06
C ASP A 46 12.71 -16.83 -21.34
N ASP A 47 13.01 -16.58 -22.61
CA ASP A 47 14.29 -16.07 -23.12
C ASP A 47 14.65 -14.65 -22.61
N LYS A 48 13.67 -13.95 -22.03
CA LYS A 48 13.82 -12.61 -21.42
C LYS A 48 13.86 -12.66 -19.90
N HIS A 49 14.04 -13.85 -19.31
CA HIS A 49 14.08 -14.07 -17.86
C HIS A 49 12.78 -13.72 -17.13
N ARG A 50 11.63 -13.71 -17.82
CA ARG A 50 10.32 -13.50 -17.19
C ARG A 50 9.74 -14.85 -16.81
N MET A 51 9.20 -14.97 -15.60
CA MET A 51 8.61 -16.21 -15.11
C MET A 51 7.34 -16.54 -15.92
N VAL A 52 7.33 -17.67 -16.61
CA VAL A 52 6.19 -18.14 -17.41
C VAL A 52 5.37 -19.23 -16.72
N SER A 53 5.94 -19.91 -15.69
CA SER A 53 5.15 -20.78 -14.84
C SER A 53 5.72 -20.90 -13.44
N GLN A 54 4.81 -21.24 -12.51
CA GLN A 54 5.13 -21.67 -11.14
C GLN A 54 4.29 -22.91 -10.83
N THR A 55 4.94 -24.00 -10.37
CA THR A 55 4.24 -25.19 -9.90
C THR A 55 4.46 -25.35 -8.41
N ASP A 56 3.38 -25.46 -7.63
CA ASP A 56 3.44 -25.65 -6.18
C ASP A 56 3.77 -27.11 -5.82
N GLY A 57 4.02 -27.37 -4.53
CA GLY A 57 4.39 -28.72 -4.04
C GLY A 57 3.31 -29.79 -4.16
N ARG A 58 2.10 -29.43 -4.60
CA ARG A 58 1.01 -30.35 -4.93
C ARG A 58 0.93 -30.63 -6.43
N GLY A 59 1.81 -30.02 -7.24
CA GLY A 59 1.80 -30.13 -8.67
C GLY A 59 0.82 -29.17 -9.36
N VAL A 60 0.26 -28.21 -8.64
CA VAL A 60 -0.67 -27.21 -9.18
C VAL A 60 0.13 -26.10 -9.85
N THR A 61 -0.12 -25.86 -11.13
CA THR A 61 0.66 -24.91 -11.94
C THR A 61 -0.14 -23.67 -12.28
N THR A 62 0.46 -22.51 -12.04
CA THR A 62 0.03 -21.22 -12.56
C THR A 62 0.93 -20.81 -13.73
N THR A 63 0.35 -20.36 -14.83
CA THR A 63 1.08 -19.91 -16.02
C THR A 63 0.85 -18.43 -16.26
N TYR A 64 1.86 -17.74 -16.83
CA TYR A 64 1.87 -16.30 -17.05
C TYR A 64 2.17 -16.01 -18.53
N SER A 65 1.49 -15.02 -19.10
CA SER A 65 1.67 -14.57 -20.47
C SER A 65 2.06 -13.10 -20.54
N TYR A 66 2.89 -12.74 -21.51
CA TYR A 66 3.47 -11.41 -21.61
C TYR A 66 3.39 -10.84 -23.04
N ASN A 67 3.27 -9.52 -23.12
CA ASN A 67 3.51 -8.75 -24.34
C ASN A 67 4.52 -7.65 -24.03
N GLY A 68 5.72 -7.73 -24.63
CA GLY A 68 6.84 -6.88 -24.24
C GLY A 68 7.14 -7.01 -22.73
N PRO A 69 7.28 -5.94 -21.97
CA PRO A 69 7.54 -6.00 -20.53
C PRO A 69 6.28 -6.32 -19.70
N ASN A 70 5.08 -6.19 -20.27
CA ASN A 70 3.82 -6.25 -19.56
C ASN A 70 3.28 -7.68 -19.48
N MET A 71 2.87 -8.11 -18.28
CA MET A 71 2.11 -9.35 -18.09
C MET A 71 0.67 -9.11 -18.57
N ILE A 72 0.25 -9.79 -19.64
CA ILE A 72 -1.08 -9.63 -20.24
C ILE A 72 -2.10 -10.63 -19.68
N GLY A 73 -1.69 -11.59 -18.87
CA GLY A 73 -2.58 -12.52 -18.20
C GLY A 73 -1.86 -13.61 -17.45
N TYR A 74 -2.63 -14.33 -16.67
CA TYR A 74 -2.21 -15.59 -16.05
C TYR A 74 -3.38 -16.55 -15.96
N VAL A 75 -3.08 -17.84 -15.91
CA VAL A 75 -4.04 -18.91 -15.62
C VAL A 75 -3.61 -19.58 -14.32
N ASP A 76 -4.48 -19.59 -13.33
CA ASP A 76 -4.19 -20.23 -12.05
C ASP A 76 -4.29 -21.76 -12.15
N GLY A 77 -3.91 -22.45 -11.09
CA GLY A 77 -3.91 -23.90 -11.05
C GLY A 77 -5.28 -24.57 -11.10
N ASN A 78 -6.37 -23.83 -11.05
CA ASN A 78 -7.75 -24.31 -11.24
C ASN A 78 -8.24 -24.01 -12.67
N GLY A 79 -7.40 -23.42 -13.52
CA GLY A 79 -7.75 -23.03 -14.88
C GLY A 79 -8.48 -21.70 -14.98
N ALA A 80 -8.55 -20.92 -13.88
CA ALA A 80 -9.14 -19.59 -13.90
C ALA A 80 -8.19 -18.59 -14.58
N GLU A 81 -8.69 -17.91 -15.62
CA GLU A 81 -7.90 -17.01 -16.47
C GLU A 81 -8.16 -15.55 -16.12
N TRP A 82 -7.08 -14.79 -15.92
CA TRP A 82 -7.07 -13.35 -15.71
C TRP A 82 -6.38 -12.67 -16.89
N LYS A 83 -6.94 -11.54 -17.36
CA LYS A 83 -6.39 -10.78 -18.50
C LYS A 83 -6.17 -9.33 -18.12
N PHE A 84 -5.09 -8.75 -18.65
CA PHE A 84 -4.74 -7.35 -18.44
C PHE A 84 -4.46 -6.67 -19.78
N THR A 85 -4.89 -5.42 -19.90
CA THR A 85 -4.50 -4.56 -21.01
C THR A 85 -3.79 -3.31 -20.51
N TYR A 86 -2.98 -2.73 -21.37
CA TYR A 86 -2.14 -1.60 -21.07
C TYR A 86 -2.26 -0.54 -22.15
N ASP A 87 -2.06 0.71 -21.78
CA ASP A 87 -1.93 1.79 -22.74
C ASP A 87 -0.51 1.88 -23.32
N ALA A 88 -0.30 2.85 -24.21
CA ALA A 88 1.00 3.07 -24.87
C ALA A 88 2.14 3.47 -23.90
N MET A 89 1.80 3.87 -22.68
CA MET A 89 2.75 4.22 -21.62
C MET A 89 2.97 3.07 -20.62
N ASN A 90 2.51 1.86 -20.95
CA ASN A 90 2.56 0.64 -20.12
C ASN A 90 1.81 0.75 -18.79
N ARG A 91 0.77 1.58 -18.70
CA ARG A 91 -0.09 1.67 -17.53
C ARG A 91 -1.26 0.70 -17.67
N ALA A 92 -1.59 -0.05 -16.61
CA ALA A 92 -2.69 -1.02 -16.65
C ALA A 92 -4.05 -0.31 -16.83
N VAL A 93 -4.73 -0.58 -17.94
CA VAL A 93 -6.03 0.03 -18.30
C VAL A 93 -7.18 -0.86 -17.93
N THR A 94 -7.12 -2.17 -18.22
CA THR A 94 -8.18 -3.11 -17.87
C THR A 94 -7.65 -4.35 -17.16
N MET A 95 -8.49 -4.91 -16.30
CA MET A 95 -8.36 -6.25 -15.76
C MET A 95 -9.67 -7.00 -15.99
N THR A 96 -9.60 -8.18 -16.61
CA THR A 96 -10.73 -9.09 -16.77
C THR A 96 -10.52 -10.28 -15.83
N ASP A 97 -11.50 -10.58 -15.01
CA ASP A 97 -11.50 -11.73 -14.11
C ASP A 97 -11.93 -13.01 -14.85
N PRO A 98 -11.82 -14.22 -14.22
CA PRO A 98 -12.21 -15.48 -14.83
C PRO A 98 -13.70 -15.59 -15.17
N LEU A 99 -14.57 -14.77 -14.60
CA LEU A 99 -16.00 -14.71 -14.88
C LEU A 99 -16.32 -13.76 -16.05
N GLY A 100 -15.31 -13.09 -16.61
CA GLY A 100 -15.47 -12.12 -17.67
C GLY A 100 -15.82 -10.71 -17.18
N ASN A 101 -15.81 -10.46 -15.89
CA ASN A 101 -16.04 -9.12 -15.34
C ASN A 101 -14.82 -8.23 -15.62
N VAL A 102 -15.07 -7.03 -16.13
CA VAL A 102 -14.01 -6.08 -16.49
C VAL A 102 -14.00 -4.90 -15.53
N THR A 103 -12.85 -4.62 -14.96
CA THR A 103 -12.57 -3.36 -14.29
C THR A 103 -11.64 -2.51 -15.13
N SER A 104 -11.77 -1.18 -15.10
CA SER A 104 -10.89 -0.32 -15.88
C SER A 104 -10.41 0.91 -15.13
N ASN A 105 -9.26 1.42 -15.57
CA ASN A 105 -8.64 2.66 -15.10
C ASN A 105 -8.48 3.62 -16.27
N SER A 106 -8.67 4.92 -16.02
CA SER A 106 -8.33 5.98 -16.96
C SER A 106 -7.32 6.93 -16.35
N TYR A 107 -6.44 7.46 -17.18
CA TYR A 107 -5.34 8.31 -16.75
C TYR A 107 -5.31 9.60 -17.56
N ASP A 108 -4.86 10.68 -16.95
CA ASP A 108 -4.57 11.93 -17.65
C ASP A 108 -3.24 11.84 -18.44
N ALA A 109 -2.90 12.91 -19.17
CA ALA A 109 -1.68 12.99 -19.96
C ALA A 109 -0.39 12.97 -19.10
N ASN A 110 -0.48 13.35 -17.82
CA ASN A 110 0.63 13.34 -16.87
C ASN A 110 0.82 11.96 -16.20
N GLY A 111 -0.11 11.02 -16.42
CA GLY A 111 -0.07 9.69 -15.84
C GLY A 111 -0.84 9.53 -14.53
N ASN A 112 -1.55 10.55 -14.08
CA ASN A 112 -2.36 10.46 -12.88
C ASN A 112 -3.66 9.69 -13.16
N LEU A 113 -4.07 8.84 -12.22
CA LEU A 113 -5.34 8.13 -12.29
C LEU A 113 -6.50 9.13 -12.11
N ILE A 114 -7.40 9.22 -13.11
CA ILE A 114 -8.57 10.11 -13.10
C ILE A 114 -9.90 9.37 -12.91
N SER A 115 -9.96 8.07 -13.21
CA SER A 115 -11.14 7.27 -12.87
C SER A 115 -10.84 5.79 -12.77
N LYS A 116 -11.70 5.09 -12.01
CA LYS A 116 -11.81 3.62 -11.96
C LYS A 116 -13.24 3.23 -12.26
N THR A 117 -13.43 2.27 -13.16
CA THR A 117 -14.74 1.68 -13.42
C THR A 117 -14.75 0.26 -12.85
N ALA A 118 -15.68 -0.03 -11.97
CA ALA A 118 -15.89 -1.37 -11.43
C ALA A 118 -16.62 -2.28 -12.44
N ALA A 119 -16.63 -3.59 -12.20
CA ALA A 119 -17.25 -4.58 -13.08
C ALA A 119 -18.77 -4.39 -13.25
N ASP A 120 -19.45 -3.81 -12.28
CA ASP A 120 -20.88 -3.47 -12.32
C ASP A 120 -21.15 -2.15 -13.06
N GLY A 121 -20.12 -1.51 -13.61
CA GLY A 121 -20.20 -0.23 -14.30
C GLY A 121 -20.12 0.99 -13.39
N GLY A 122 -20.02 0.80 -12.07
CA GLY A 122 -19.87 1.91 -11.12
C GLY A 122 -18.56 2.65 -11.36
N VAL A 123 -18.60 3.99 -11.44
CA VAL A 123 -17.41 4.83 -11.70
C VAL A 123 -17.05 5.62 -10.45
N THR A 124 -15.79 5.47 -10.02
CA THR A 124 -15.15 6.40 -9.08
C THR A 124 -14.28 7.36 -9.87
N ALA A 125 -14.50 8.67 -9.75
CA ALA A 125 -13.75 9.69 -10.48
C ALA A 125 -12.92 10.56 -9.53
N TYR A 126 -11.80 11.06 -10.04
CA TYR A 126 -10.88 11.94 -9.31
C TYR A 126 -10.64 13.23 -10.08
N THR A 127 -10.69 14.35 -9.39
CA THR A 127 -10.22 15.64 -9.90
C THR A 127 -8.89 15.94 -9.23
N LEU A 128 -7.92 16.37 -10.01
CA LEU A 128 -6.57 16.68 -9.52
C LEU A 128 -6.23 18.14 -9.77
N ASP A 129 -5.32 18.68 -8.97
CA ASP A 129 -4.70 19.98 -9.24
C ASP A 129 -3.54 19.85 -10.25
N GLY A 130 -2.91 20.98 -10.59
CA GLY A 130 -1.84 21.01 -11.60
C GLY A 130 -0.57 20.24 -11.24
N VAL A 131 -0.41 19.80 -9.98
CA VAL A 131 0.73 19.00 -9.50
C VAL A 131 0.37 17.57 -9.17
N GLY A 132 -0.91 17.18 -9.34
CA GLY A 132 -1.38 15.81 -9.19
C GLY A 132 -2.00 15.47 -7.83
N ASN A 133 -2.24 16.44 -6.94
CA ASN A 133 -2.99 16.16 -5.72
C ASN A 133 -4.47 15.99 -6.03
N ILE A 134 -5.14 15.00 -5.41
CA ILE A 134 -6.58 14.78 -5.55
C ILE A 134 -7.33 15.90 -4.83
N THR A 135 -8.01 16.77 -5.57
CA THR A 135 -8.87 17.85 -5.02
C THR A 135 -10.32 17.43 -4.86
N ALA A 136 -10.76 16.40 -5.58
CA ALA A 136 -12.07 15.79 -5.37
C ALA A 136 -12.05 14.29 -5.72
N SER A 137 -12.86 13.52 -5.00
CA SER A 137 -13.16 12.12 -5.29
C SER A 137 -14.67 11.92 -5.29
N THR A 138 -15.22 11.44 -6.40
CA THR A 138 -16.65 11.12 -6.55
C THR A 138 -16.82 9.62 -6.57
N ASP A 139 -17.65 9.08 -5.67
CA ASP A 139 -17.95 7.65 -5.60
C ASP A 139 -18.94 7.20 -6.67
N THR A 140 -19.23 5.90 -6.73
CA THR A 140 -20.15 5.29 -7.71
C THR A 140 -21.61 5.75 -7.56
N LEU A 141 -21.97 6.38 -6.45
CA LEU A 141 -23.29 6.94 -6.18
C LEU A 141 -23.36 8.44 -6.49
N GLY A 142 -22.25 9.04 -6.95
CA GLY A 142 -22.15 10.47 -7.22
C GLY A 142 -21.85 11.33 -5.99
N ASN A 143 -21.57 10.74 -4.84
CA ASN A 143 -21.18 11.49 -3.66
C ASN A 143 -19.73 11.99 -3.81
N THR A 144 -19.51 13.29 -3.61
CA THR A 144 -18.21 13.90 -3.80
C THR A 144 -17.60 14.34 -2.46
N THR A 145 -16.39 13.87 -2.19
CA THR A 145 -15.50 14.35 -1.12
C THR A 145 -14.47 15.27 -1.73
N THR A 146 -14.25 16.44 -1.12
CA THR A 146 -13.26 17.42 -1.61
C THR A 146 -12.11 17.59 -0.63
N TYR A 147 -10.94 17.98 -1.17
CA TYR A 147 -9.70 18.13 -0.41
C TYR A 147 -9.02 19.45 -0.77
N THR A 148 -8.36 20.07 0.21
CA THR A 148 -7.54 21.27 0.00
C THR A 148 -6.14 21.05 0.51
N TYR A 149 -5.17 21.75 -0.07
CA TYR A 149 -3.75 21.59 0.24
C TYR A 149 -3.09 22.95 0.45
N ASP A 150 -2.03 22.98 1.23
CA ASP A 150 -1.17 24.16 1.34
C ASP A 150 -0.14 24.21 0.18
N LYS A 151 0.70 25.24 0.19
CA LYS A 151 1.74 25.43 -0.84
C LYS A 151 2.84 24.37 -0.82
N MET A 152 2.91 23.57 0.25
CA MET A 152 3.86 22.48 0.43
C MET A 152 3.20 21.11 0.21
N TYR A 153 1.99 21.12 -0.35
CA TYR A 153 1.18 19.93 -0.69
C TYR A 153 0.70 19.12 0.52
N ASN A 154 0.71 19.68 1.75
CA ASN A 154 0.08 19.05 2.89
C ASN A 154 -1.43 19.27 2.80
N MET A 155 -2.23 18.21 3.04
CA MET A 155 -3.70 18.31 3.02
C MET A 155 -4.18 19.15 4.20
N THR A 156 -4.82 20.28 3.92
CA THR A 156 -5.33 21.21 4.94
C THR A 156 -6.78 20.96 5.32
N SER A 157 -7.57 20.37 4.43
CA SER A 157 -8.93 19.92 4.77
C SER A 157 -9.41 18.77 3.89
N GLY A 158 -10.38 18.00 4.43
CA GLY A 158 -11.25 17.09 3.70
C GLY A 158 -12.70 17.40 4.06
N THR A 159 -13.58 17.50 3.05
CA THR A 159 -15.02 17.77 3.24
C THR A 159 -15.81 16.63 2.63
N ASP A 160 -16.64 15.96 3.41
CA ASP A 160 -17.48 14.87 2.96
C ASP A 160 -18.68 15.37 2.13
N PRO A 161 -19.44 14.49 1.46
CA PRO A 161 -20.61 14.87 0.65
C PRO A 161 -21.73 15.53 1.44
N LYS A 162 -21.75 15.40 2.77
CA LYS A 162 -22.72 16.05 3.67
C LYS A 162 -22.26 17.42 4.15
N GLY A 163 -21.06 17.86 3.74
CA GLY A 163 -20.47 19.12 4.17
C GLY A 163 -19.73 19.05 5.52
N ASN A 164 -19.55 17.88 6.12
CA ASN A 164 -18.74 17.76 7.32
C ASN A 164 -17.25 17.89 6.93
N GLN A 165 -16.58 18.86 7.54
CA GLN A 165 -15.17 19.15 7.24
C GLN A 165 -14.26 18.73 8.39
N ILE A 166 -13.15 18.10 8.05
CA ILE A 166 -11.99 17.91 8.92
C ILE A 166 -10.89 18.84 8.43
N THR A 167 -10.24 19.56 9.35
CA THR A 167 -9.11 20.44 9.03
C THR A 167 -7.85 19.99 9.73
N TYR A 168 -6.71 20.26 9.09
CA TYR A 168 -5.39 19.90 9.58
C TYR A 168 -4.47 21.12 9.62
N ALA A 169 -3.56 21.16 10.59
CA ALA A 169 -2.50 22.16 10.64
C ALA A 169 -1.15 21.47 10.85
N TYR A 170 -0.11 22.07 10.28
CA TYR A 170 1.24 21.53 10.24
C TYR A 170 2.24 22.53 10.82
N ASP A 171 3.34 22.04 11.35
CA ASP A 171 4.47 22.86 11.77
C ASP A 171 5.43 23.15 10.60
N LYS A 172 6.51 23.86 10.88
CA LYS A 172 7.56 24.18 9.90
C LYS A 172 8.31 22.96 9.35
N ASN A 173 8.20 21.80 10.01
CA ASN A 173 8.80 20.54 9.60
C ASN A 173 7.78 19.64 8.88
N TYR A 174 6.60 20.18 8.50
CA TYR A 174 5.49 19.47 7.84
C TYR A 174 4.87 18.36 8.69
N GLN A 175 5.05 18.41 10.01
CA GLN A 175 4.43 17.48 10.93
C GLN A 175 3.04 17.98 11.32
N GLN A 176 2.03 17.10 11.29
CA GLN A 176 0.66 17.48 11.64
C GLN A 176 0.56 17.78 13.13
N VAL A 177 0.35 19.04 13.49
CA VAL A 177 0.24 19.48 14.89
C VAL A 177 -1.20 19.56 15.39
N LYS A 178 -2.18 19.56 14.48
CA LYS A 178 -3.59 19.67 14.84
C LYS A 178 -4.50 19.01 13.82
N ALA A 179 -5.56 18.34 14.29
CA ALA A 179 -6.72 17.97 13.51
C ALA A 179 -7.99 18.44 14.21
N THR A 180 -8.98 18.95 13.45
CA THR A 180 -10.27 19.39 13.98
C THR A 180 -11.38 18.76 13.16
N ASP A 181 -12.32 18.08 13.80
CA ASP A 181 -13.48 17.48 13.14
C ASP A 181 -14.61 18.50 12.88
N ALA A 182 -15.64 18.08 12.17
CA ALA A 182 -16.78 18.91 11.82
C ALA A 182 -17.60 19.41 13.03
N LYS A 183 -17.43 18.79 14.21
CA LYS A 183 -18.06 19.20 15.47
C LYS A 183 -17.17 20.15 16.27
N GLY A 184 -15.99 20.50 15.76
CA GLY A 184 -15.02 21.33 16.45
C GLY A 184 -14.18 20.59 17.50
N ASN A 185 -14.24 19.25 17.58
CA ASN A 185 -13.35 18.50 18.45
C ASN A 185 -11.96 18.50 17.84
N THR A 186 -10.98 18.75 18.71
CA THR A 186 -9.60 18.96 18.29
C THR A 186 -8.67 17.96 18.95
N ILE A 187 -7.76 17.39 18.15
CA ILE A 187 -6.60 16.65 18.62
C ILE A 187 -5.36 17.46 18.26
N THR A 188 -4.42 17.58 19.20
CA THR A 188 -3.13 18.24 18.98
C THR A 188 -1.97 17.29 19.26
N TYR A 189 -0.87 17.49 18.56
CA TYR A 189 0.34 16.67 18.63
C TYR A 189 1.56 17.54 18.87
N LYS A 190 2.53 17.01 19.62
CA LYS A 190 3.89 17.56 19.73
C LYS A 190 4.90 16.47 19.39
N TYR A 191 6.00 16.90 18.84
CA TYR A 191 7.05 16.01 18.34
C TYR A 191 8.40 16.32 19.00
N ASP A 192 9.24 15.32 19.10
CA ASP A 192 10.65 15.50 19.42
C ASP A 192 11.47 15.90 18.19
N SER A 193 12.76 16.14 18.39
CA SER A 193 13.68 16.52 17.30
C SER A 193 13.88 15.43 16.25
N MET A 194 13.46 14.19 16.50
CA MET A 194 13.50 13.05 15.59
C MET A 194 12.16 12.83 14.84
N GLY A 195 11.17 13.71 15.07
CA GLY A 195 9.85 13.61 14.43
C GLY A 195 8.90 12.60 15.08
N ARG A 196 9.20 12.10 16.27
CA ARG A 196 8.33 11.15 16.99
C ARG A 196 7.35 11.91 17.87
N VAL A 197 6.08 11.45 17.91
CA VAL A 197 5.04 12.08 18.75
C VAL A 197 5.40 11.90 20.23
N ILE A 198 5.55 13.00 20.97
CA ILE A 198 5.81 13.01 22.42
C ILE A 198 4.59 13.41 23.24
N GLU A 199 3.60 14.06 22.63
CA GLU A 199 2.35 14.45 23.27
C GLU A 199 1.19 14.37 22.30
N GLU A 200 0.08 13.82 22.73
CA GLU A 200 -1.22 13.82 22.06
C GLU A 200 -2.26 14.32 23.05
N SER A 201 -3.06 15.32 22.67
CA SER A 201 -4.07 15.91 23.56
C SER A 201 -5.39 16.13 22.86
N ASN A 202 -6.49 15.80 23.55
CA ASN A 202 -7.84 16.22 23.20
C ASN A 202 -8.68 16.45 24.45
N LYS A 203 -9.92 16.96 24.27
CA LYS A 203 -10.82 17.26 25.39
C LYS A 203 -11.35 16.00 26.09
N ASP A 204 -11.44 14.86 25.40
CA ASP A 204 -12.13 13.65 25.89
C ASP A 204 -11.20 12.79 26.75
N PHE A 205 -9.99 12.52 26.29
CA PHE A 205 -9.01 11.73 27.05
C PHE A 205 -7.94 12.57 27.78
N GLY A 206 -7.94 13.91 27.58
CA GLY A 206 -6.92 14.78 28.15
C GLY A 206 -5.61 14.71 27.38
N THR A 207 -4.50 14.50 28.10
CA THR A 207 -3.16 14.47 27.49
C THR A 207 -2.50 13.11 27.72
N LYS A 208 -2.01 12.51 26.62
CA LYS A 208 -1.12 11.35 26.63
C LYS A 208 0.31 11.83 26.34
N LEU A 209 1.27 11.33 27.11
CA LEU A 209 2.69 11.57 26.91
C LEU A 209 3.35 10.26 26.44
N TYR A 210 4.27 10.38 25.50
CA TYR A 210 5.03 9.27 24.95
C TYR A 210 6.50 9.47 25.30
N VAL A 211 7.11 8.45 25.88
CA VAL A 211 8.55 8.41 26.20
C VAL A 211 9.18 7.29 25.39
N TYR A 212 10.26 7.59 24.70
CA TYR A 212 10.98 6.64 23.89
C TYR A 212 12.27 6.22 24.56
N ASP A 213 12.48 4.92 24.67
CA ASP A 213 13.75 4.38 25.15
C ASP A 213 14.87 4.69 24.14
N LYS A 214 16.01 5.14 24.63
CA LYS A 214 17.16 5.53 23.78
C LYS A 214 17.83 4.34 23.10
N SER A 215 17.74 3.15 23.69
CA SER A 215 18.42 1.94 23.19
C SER A 215 17.52 1.07 22.31
N THR A 216 16.23 0.92 22.66
CA THR A 216 15.28 0.02 21.98
C THR A 216 14.36 0.73 21.00
N GLN A 217 14.29 2.07 21.07
CA GLN A 217 13.33 2.90 20.30
C GLN A 217 11.84 2.56 20.59
N GLN A 218 11.57 1.73 21.61
CA GLN A 218 10.21 1.39 22.02
C GLN A 218 9.54 2.56 22.73
N ASN A 219 8.24 2.76 22.45
CA ASN A 219 7.46 3.79 23.12
C ASN A 219 6.76 3.24 24.37
N TYR A 220 6.75 4.04 25.42
CA TYR A 220 5.91 3.84 26.60
C TYR A 220 4.91 5.00 26.67
N SER A 221 3.61 4.71 26.68
CA SER A 221 2.59 5.75 26.82
C SER A 221 2.22 5.95 28.29
N LEU A 222 2.25 7.19 28.75
CA LEU A 222 1.73 7.60 30.06
C LEU A 222 0.47 8.44 29.83
N GLN A 223 -0.68 7.97 30.32
CA GLN A 223 -1.93 8.72 30.23
C GLN A 223 -2.10 9.59 31.47
N LYS A 224 -2.14 10.92 31.29
CA LYS A 224 -2.45 11.85 32.35
C LYS A 224 -3.94 12.21 32.29
N PHE A 225 -4.76 11.59 33.18
CA PHE A 225 -6.15 12.00 33.35
C PHE A 225 -6.20 13.38 34.01
N ARG A 226 -7.08 14.28 33.54
CA ARG A 226 -7.47 15.46 34.34
C ARG A 226 -8.17 14.94 35.61
N ARG A 227 -7.50 14.93 36.73
CA ARG A 227 -8.21 14.93 38.03
C ARG A 227 -8.87 16.29 38.18
N ASN A 228 -10.19 16.33 38.15
CA ASN A 228 -10.91 17.44 38.78
C ASN A 228 -10.59 17.40 40.27
N ILE A 229 -9.67 18.24 40.70
CA ILE A 229 -9.51 18.52 42.14
C ILE A 229 -10.69 19.42 42.47
N LEU A 230 -11.78 18.83 42.97
CA LEU A 230 -12.75 19.55 43.78
C LEU A 230 -12.02 19.86 45.09
N LEU A 231 -11.56 21.10 45.23
CA LEU A 231 -11.23 21.66 46.53
C LEU A 231 -12.56 21.94 47.24
N ASN A 232 -12.87 21.14 48.30
CA ASN A 232 -13.84 21.50 49.34
C ASN A 232 -13.23 22.56 50.22
#